data_ff2ba981bd60477cee4bd4d490096d15
#
_entry.id   ff2ba981bd60477cee4bd4d490096d15
#
_cell.length_a   1.000
_cell.length_b   1.000
_cell.length_c   1.000
_cell.angle_alpha   90.00
_cell.angle_beta   90.00
_cell.angle_gamma   90.00
#
_symmetry.space_group_name_H-M   'P 1'
#
loop_
_entity.id
_entity.type
_entity.pdbx_description
1 polymer ?
#
loop_
_entity_poly.entity_id
_entity_poly.type
_entity_poly.pdbx_seq_one_letter_code
_entity_poly.pdbx_strand_id
1 'polypeptide(L)'
;EGKLKKLTDKEKDEDGAMFEDLGVDSLFVDEAHNFKNLEYSTRMNNVSGLGNADGSQRAFDLYTKVRYLQQLNGGRGIVFATATPVMNSMTEMYIMQRYLQPDTLKQLGIDNFDSWAKMFGEVVNTLEIAPSGSGYRLKQTFSKFKNVKALQQLFRSFTDVMTDIPGLKIPKMKGGKVQIVECEQGEFQKNYMEDLAKRAENVKSVDPSEDNMLKITSDGRKISYSQRMIEPSLPYEESGKIYKCCENVLTVYRESNATKGTQMIFCDMATPKGKAATKTTTDTDTD
;
A
#
# COMPACT_ATOMS: atom_id res chain seq x y z
N GLU A 1 -13.65 2.21 22.16
CA GLU A 1 -13.76 3.36 23.07
C GLU A 1 -12.55 4.30 22.98
N GLY A 2 -11.29 3.83 23.06
CA GLY A 2 -10.10 4.69 23.03
C GLY A 2 -9.89 5.49 21.73
N LYS A 3 -10.28 4.94 20.56
CA LYS A 3 -10.18 5.66 19.27
C LYS A 3 -11.30 6.67 19.09
N LEU A 4 -12.51 6.36 19.56
CA LEU A 4 -13.63 7.31 19.60
C LEU A 4 -13.29 8.51 20.49
N LYS A 5 -12.69 8.25 21.66
CA LYS A 5 -12.26 9.31 22.57
C LYS A 5 -11.20 10.23 21.95
N LYS A 6 -10.23 9.65 21.19
CA LYS A 6 -9.24 10.45 20.44
C LYS A 6 -9.83 11.29 19.29
N LEU A 7 -11.00 10.91 18.77
CA LEU A 7 -11.71 11.69 17.75
C LEU A 7 -12.52 12.83 18.36
N THR A 8 -13.07 12.61 19.56
CA THR A 8 -13.80 13.64 20.30
C THR A 8 -12.88 14.63 21.03
N ASP A 9 -11.65 14.22 21.39
CA ASP A 9 -10.66 15.05 22.09
C ASP A 9 -9.76 15.87 21.13
N LYS A 10 -9.92 15.76 19.81
CA LYS A 10 -9.34 16.76 18.91
C LYS A 10 -10.05 18.07 19.16
N GLU A 11 -9.27 19.09 19.55
CA GLU A 11 -9.74 20.47 19.57
C GLU A 11 -10.50 20.73 18.27
N LYS A 12 -11.79 21.02 18.41
CA LYS A 12 -12.60 21.45 17.28
C LYS A 12 -11.94 22.73 16.78
N ASP A 13 -11.51 22.72 15.52
CA ASP A 13 -11.23 23.96 14.81
C ASP A 13 -12.56 24.72 14.85
N GLU A 14 -12.67 25.72 15.71
CA GLU A 14 -13.93 26.46 15.97
C GLU A 14 -14.47 27.11 14.69
N ASP A 15 -13.62 27.26 13.68
CA ASP A 15 -13.95 27.82 12.36
C ASP A 15 -14.16 26.74 11.27
N GLY A 16 -14.05 25.47 11.59
CA GLY A 16 -14.18 24.37 10.62
C GLY A 16 -15.64 23.94 10.43
N ALA A 17 -16.18 24.01 9.20
CA ALA A 17 -17.48 23.45 8.87
C ALA A 17 -17.50 21.93 9.14
N MET A 18 -18.50 21.45 9.89
CA MET A 18 -18.71 20.03 10.10
C MET A 18 -19.21 19.38 8.80
N PHE A 19 -18.89 18.10 8.58
CA PHE A 19 -19.31 17.39 7.37
C PHE A 19 -20.84 17.39 7.21
N GLU A 20 -21.56 17.29 8.32
CA GLU A 20 -23.03 17.31 8.39
C GLU A 20 -23.60 18.67 7.95
N ASP A 21 -22.87 19.76 8.22
CA ASP A 21 -23.31 21.14 7.89
C ASP A 21 -23.11 21.46 6.40
N LEU A 22 -22.32 20.65 5.68
CA LEU A 22 -22.05 20.86 4.26
C LEU A 22 -23.24 20.50 3.35
N GLY A 23 -24.28 19.83 3.87
CA GLY A 23 -25.45 19.42 3.10
C GLY A 23 -25.14 18.47 1.93
N VAL A 24 -24.13 17.62 2.10
CA VAL A 24 -23.72 16.66 1.06
C VAL A 24 -24.71 15.51 0.96
N ASP A 25 -25.24 15.27 -0.24
CA ASP A 25 -26.16 14.14 -0.51
C ASP A 25 -25.46 12.91 -1.07
N SER A 26 -24.37 13.10 -1.80
CA SER A 26 -23.63 12.02 -2.46
C SER A 26 -22.13 12.23 -2.36
N LEU A 27 -21.40 11.11 -2.26
CA LEU A 27 -19.95 11.11 -2.13
C LEU A 27 -19.32 10.24 -3.22
N PHE A 28 -18.49 10.85 -4.05
CA PHE A 28 -17.66 10.19 -5.05
C PHE A 28 -16.23 10.17 -4.58
N VAL A 29 -15.67 8.97 -4.45
CA VAL A 29 -14.30 8.77 -3.94
C VAL A 29 -13.45 8.19 -5.05
N ASP A 30 -12.57 9.01 -5.60
CA ASP A 30 -11.55 8.56 -6.56
C ASP A 30 -10.36 7.95 -5.82
N GLU A 31 -9.68 7.00 -6.50
CA GLU A 31 -8.59 6.21 -5.92
C GLU A 31 -8.98 5.58 -4.56
N ALA A 32 -10.18 5.02 -4.51
CA ALA A 32 -10.79 4.48 -3.29
C ALA A 32 -9.94 3.38 -2.62
N HIS A 33 -9.01 2.74 -3.34
CA HIS A 33 -8.04 1.81 -2.78
C HIS A 33 -7.14 2.43 -1.69
N ASN A 34 -7.04 3.77 -1.63
CA ASN A 34 -6.34 4.46 -0.56
C ASN A 34 -7.00 4.32 0.81
N PHE A 35 -8.25 3.88 0.86
CA PHE A 35 -9.05 3.70 2.09
C PHE A 35 -9.26 2.22 2.46
N LYS A 36 -8.53 1.31 1.84
CA LYS A 36 -8.61 -0.14 2.06
C LYS A 36 -8.16 -0.60 3.45
N ASN A 37 -7.45 0.23 4.20
CA ASN A 37 -6.99 -0.06 5.56
C ASN A 37 -8.03 0.40 6.60
N LEU A 38 -9.26 -0.10 6.49
CA LEU A 38 -10.28 0.07 7.53
C LEU A 38 -10.06 -1.00 8.61
N GLU A 39 -10.20 -0.61 9.87
CA GLU A 39 -10.06 -1.55 10.99
C GLU A 39 -11.09 -2.68 10.95
N TYR A 40 -10.68 -3.85 11.40
CA TYR A 40 -11.57 -5.00 11.60
C TYR A 40 -11.02 -5.88 12.73
N SER A 41 -11.91 -6.62 13.37
CA SER A 41 -11.52 -7.58 14.41
C SER A 41 -11.40 -8.98 13.83
N THR A 42 -10.39 -9.73 14.26
CA THR A 42 -10.20 -11.13 13.87
C THR A 42 -9.59 -11.94 15.00
N ARG A 43 -9.93 -13.22 15.05
CA ARG A 43 -9.33 -14.22 15.94
C ARG A 43 -8.15 -14.96 15.29
N MET A 44 -7.85 -14.66 14.02
CA MET A 44 -6.74 -15.26 13.30
C MET A 44 -5.42 -14.64 13.76
N ASN A 45 -4.74 -15.31 14.68
CA ASN A 45 -3.42 -14.90 15.16
C ASN A 45 -2.32 -15.60 14.35
N ASN A 46 -1.21 -14.90 14.10
CA ASN A 46 -0.03 -15.42 13.40
C ASN A 46 -0.30 -15.88 11.94
N VAL A 47 -1.33 -15.35 11.31
CA VAL A 47 -1.64 -15.61 9.90
C VAL A 47 -1.21 -14.41 9.07
N SER A 48 -0.36 -14.66 8.08
CA SER A 48 0.07 -13.63 7.12
C SER A 48 -1.01 -13.37 6.06
N GLY A 49 -0.91 -12.24 5.36
CA GLY A 49 -1.84 -11.92 4.26
C GLY A 49 -3.15 -11.29 4.72
N LEU A 50 -3.33 -11.04 6.01
CA LEU A 50 -4.52 -10.39 6.56
C LEU A 50 -4.52 -8.86 6.42
N GLY A 51 -3.40 -8.25 6.01
CA GLY A 51 -3.27 -6.79 6.02
C GLY A 51 -3.16 -6.22 7.44
N ASN A 52 -3.40 -4.92 7.58
CA ASN A 52 -3.35 -4.24 8.89
C ASN A 52 -4.76 -4.19 9.52
N ALA A 53 -5.00 -5.03 10.53
CA ALA A 53 -6.28 -5.09 11.23
C ALA A 53 -6.58 -3.84 12.06
N ASP A 54 -5.56 -3.11 12.54
CA ASP A 54 -5.74 -1.87 13.31
C ASP A 54 -6.29 -0.72 12.47
N GLY A 55 -6.16 -0.83 11.16
CA GLY A 55 -6.67 0.15 10.23
C GLY A 55 -5.90 1.48 10.22
N SER A 56 -6.47 2.47 9.56
CA SER A 56 -5.96 3.83 9.52
C SER A 56 -7.04 4.83 9.88
N GLN A 57 -6.64 5.94 10.52
CA GLN A 57 -7.55 7.03 10.88
C GLN A 57 -8.31 7.57 9.66
N ARG A 58 -7.61 7.71 8.52
CA ARG A 58 -8.19 8.18 7.27
C ARG A 58 -9.31 7.27 6.76
N ALA A 59 -9.12 5.93 6.81
CA ALA A 59 -10.13 4.98 6.38
C ALA A 59 -11.34 5.00 7.35
N PHE A 60 -11.09 5.12 8.63
CA PHE A 60 -12.15 5.22 9.64
C PHE A 60 -12.97 6.51 9.47
N ASP A 61 -12.33 7.65 9.24
CA ASP A 61 -13.00 8.92 8.97
C ASP A 61 -13.91 8.84 7.72
N LEU A 62 -13.40 8.27 6.63
CA LEU A 62 -14.24 8.04 5.45
C LEU A 62 -15.40 7.10 5.75
N TYR A 63 -15.16 6.02 6.50
CA TYR A 63 -16.20 5.05 6.83
C TYR A 63 -17.36 5.67 7.60
N THR A 64 -17.07 6.53 8.58
CA THR A 64 -18.13 7.23 9.33
C THR A 64 -18.96 8.13 8.42
N LYS A 65 -18.34 8.89 7.52
CA LYS A 65 -19.02 9.73 6.53
C LYS A 65 -19.89 8.91 5.56
N VAL A 66 -19.35 7.80 5.07
CA VAL A 66 -20.07 6.85 4.21
C VAL A 66 -21.30 6.31 4.91
N ARG A 67 -21.16 5.84 6.16
CA ARG A 67 -22.29 5.31 6.95
C ARG A 67 -23.34 6.36 7.23
N TYR A 68 -22.93 7.57 7.55
CA TYR A 68 -23.84 8.71 7.75
C TYR A 68 -24.69 8.97 6.50
N LEU A 69 -24.06 9.11 5.33
CA LEU A 69 -24.79 9.35 4.08
C LEU A 69 -25.68 8.16 3.69
N GLN A 70 -25.25 6.94 3.88
CA GLN A 70 -26.08 5.74 3.63
C GLN A 70 -27.32 5.71 4.50
N GLN A 71 -27.23 6.12 5.77
CA GLN A 71 -28.41 6.22 6.65
C GLN A 71 -29.40 7.27 6.16
N LEU A 72 -28.92 8.43 5.72
CA LEU A 72 -29.79 9.48 5.18
C LEU A 72 -30.45 9.07 3.86
N ASN A 73 -29.76 8.33 3.01
CA ASN A 73 -30.16 8.06 1.63
C ASN A 73 -30.65 6.62 1.40
N GLY A 74 -31.04 5.90 2.44
CA GLY A 74 -31.53 4.52 2.31
C GLY A 74 -30.52 3.57 1.67
N GLY A 75 -29.25 3.66 2.07
CA GLY A 75 -28.14 2.82 1.58
C GLY A 75 -27.48 3.29 0.28
N ARG A 76 -27.83 4.48 -0.21
CA ARG A 76 -27.36 5.03 -1.50
C ARG A 76 -26.46 6.25 -1.31
N GLY A 77 -26.01 6.84 -2.44
CA GLY A 77 -25.26 8.10 -2.45
C GLY A 77 -23.73 7.94 -2.37
N ILE A 78 -23.19 6.72 -2.45
CA ILE A 78 -21.75 6.46 -2.37
C ILE A 78 -21.26 5.81 -3.65
N VAL A 79 -20.24 6.39 -4.25
CA VAL A 79 -19.56 5.85 -5.44
C VAL A 79 -18.06 5.82 -5.20
N PHE A 80 -17.46 4.65 -5.35
CA PHE A 80 -16.01 4.46 -5.30
C PHE A 80 -15.49 4.18 -6.71
N ALA A 81 -14.45 4.89 -7.11
CA ALA A 81 -13.71 4.66 -8.34
C ALA A 81 -12.29 4.20 -8.01
N THR A 82 -11.83 3.12 -8.64
CA THR A 82 -10.46 2.63 -8.52
C THR A 82 -10.14 1.62 -9.61
N ALA A 83 -8.91 1.63 -10.11
CA ALA A 83 -8.40 0.59 -11.00
C ALA A 83 -8.03 -0.71 -10.28
N THR A 84 -7.83 -0.66 -8.96
CA THR A 84 -7.24 -1.75 -8.16
C THR A 84 -7.97 -1.94 -6.84
N PRO A 85 -9.21 -2.45 -6.85
CA PRO A 85 -9.99 -2.60 -5.62
C PRO A 85 -9.38 -3.61 -4.63
N VAL A 86 -8.62 -4.58 -5.13
CA VAL A 86 -7.89 -5.59 -4.35
C VAL A 86 -6.47 -5.71 -4.90
N MET A 87 -5.46 -5.43 -4.08
CA MET A 87 -4.04 -5.44 -4.50
C MET A 87 -3.18 -6.39 -3.67
N ASN A 88 -3.17 -6.22 -2.36
CA ASN A 88 -2.18 -6.82 -1.48
C ASN A 88 -2.75 -7.92 -0.58
N SER A 89 -4.03 -7.85 -0.28
CA SER A 89 -4.68 -8.77 0.66
C SER A 89 -6.11 -9.04 0.26
N MET A 90 -6.55 -10.26 0.49
CA MET A 90 -7.95 -10.65 0.32
C MET A 90 -8.90 -9.87 1.23
N THR A 91 -8.40 -9.36 2.36
CA THR A 91 -9.17 -8.52 3.29
C THR A 91 -9.65 -7.22 2.65
N GLU A 92 -8.95 -6.73 1.64
CA GLU A 92 -9.35 -5.52 0.91
C GLU A 92 -10.70 -5.69 0.23
N MET A 93 -11.02 -6.88 -0.27
CA MET A 93 -12.35 -7.20 -0.80
C MET A 93 -13.44 -7.08 0.28
N TYR A 94 -13.21 -7.65 1.45
CA TYR A 94 -14.10 -7.52 2.59
C TYR A 94 -14.32 -6.06 2.99
N ILE A 95 -13.25 -5.27 3.01
CA ILE A 95 -13.32 -3.84 3.35
C ILE A 95 -14.16 -3.07 2.32
N MET A 96 -13.97 -3.30 1.02
CA MET A 96 -14.80 -2.67 -0.02
C MET A 96 -16.28 -3.04 0.15
N GLN A 97 -16.58 -4.29 0.46
CA GLN A 97 -17.96 -4.72 0.76
C GLN A 97 -18.52 -4.05 2.02
N ARG A 98 -17.72 -3.83 3.06
CA ARG A 98 -18.16 -3.09 4.25
C ARG A 98 -18.55 -1.65 3.95
N TYR A 99 -17.86 -0.99 3.03
CA TYR A 99 -18.23 0.36 2.59
C TYR A 99 -19.52 0.35 1.76
N LEU A 100 -19.64 -0.58 0.81
CA LEU A 100 -20.62 -0.44 -0.28
C LEU A 100 -21.85 -1.34 -0.15
N GLN A 101 -21.76 -2.46 0.59
CA GLN A 101 -22.89 -3.39 0.77
C GLN A 101 -23.01 -3.95 2.20
N PRO A 102 -22.93 -3.07 3.25
CA PRO A 102 -22.96 -3.56 4.64
C PRO A 102 -24.22 -4.31 5.00
N ASP A 103 -25.37 -3.92 4.45
CA ASP A 103 -26.64 -4.57 4.74
C ASP A 103 -26.73 -5.98 4.15
N THR A 104 -26.16 -6.18 2.95
CA THR A 104 -26.05 -7.52 2.35
C THR A 104 -25.14 -8.42 3.18
N LEU A 105 -23.99 -7.92 3.65
CA LEU A 105 -23.12 -8.68 4.54
C LEU A 105 -23.83 -9.10 5.83
N LYS A 106 -24.63 -8.20 6.42
CA LYS A 106 -25.41 -8.48 7.61
C LYS A 106 -26.52 -9.50 7.37
N GLN A 107 -27.26 -9.39 6.26
CA GLN A 107 -28.28 -10.35 5.87
C GLN A 107 -27.73 -11.76 5.68
N LEU A 108 -26.51 -11.89 5.16
CA LEU A 108 -25.83 -13.16 4.97
C LEU A 108 -25.11 -13.67 6.24
N GLY A 109 -25.10 -12.91 7.33
CA GLY A 109 -24.38 -13.27 8.57
C GLY A 109 -22.84 -13.29 8.44
N ILE A 110 -22.30 -12.51 7.49
CA ILE A 110 -20.86 -12.40 7.21
C ILE A 110 -20.35 -10.96 7.36
N ASP A 111 -21.01 -10.17 8.17
CA ASP A 111 -20.65 -8.78 8.48
C ASP A 111 -19.41 -8.66 9.37
N ASN A 112 -19.02 -9.71 10.08
CA ASN A 112 -17.74 -9.81 10.75
C ASN A 112 -16.70 -10.52 9.86
N PHE A 113 -15.43 -10.14 10.01
CA PHE A 113 -14.36 -10.65 9.15
C PHE A 113 -14.17 -12.17 9.24
N ASP A 114 -14.22 -12.75 10.43
CA ASP A 114 -13.96 -14.18 10.61
C ASP A 114 -15.04 -15.05 9.89
N SER A 115 -16.31 -14.63 9.93
CA SER A 115 -17.39 -15.30 9.18
C SER A 115 -17.20 -15.15 7.67
N TRP A 116 -16.83 -13.95 7.20
CA TRP A 116 -16.53 -13.69 5.80
C TRP A 116 -15.33 -14.52 5.33
N ALA A 117 -14.25 -14.51 6.10
CA ALA A 117 -13.06 -15.27 5.82
C ALA A 117 -13.31 -16.80 5.79
N LYS A 118 -14.16 -17.30 6.71
CA LYS A 118 -14.58 -18.70 6.69
C LYS A 118 -15.34 -19.08 5.43
N MET A 119 -16.11 -18.15 4.87
CA MET A 119 -16.90 -18.39 3.65
C MET A 119 -16.04 -18.28 2.37
N PHE A 120 -15.18 -17.29 2.27
CA PHE A 120 -14.52 -16.91 1.02
C PHE A 120 -13.01 -17.07 1.00
N GLY A 121 -12.38 -17.37 2.12
CA GLY A 121 -10.94 -17.51 2.20
C GLY A 121 -10.47 -18.81 2.81
N GLU A 122 -9.23 -19.14 2.55
CA GLU A 122 -8.55 -20.32 3.07
C GLU A 122 -7.15 -19.93 3.55
N VAL A 123 -6.80 -20.40 4.74
CA VAL A 123 -5.43 -20.31 5.26
C VAL A 123 -4.66 -21.51 4.76
N VAL A 124 -3.58 -21.26 4.06
CA VAL A 124 -2.70 -22.31 3.54
C VAL A 124 -1.34 -22.26 4.24
N ASN A 125 -0.76 -23.44 4.45
CA ASN A 125 0.62 -23.56 4.93
C ASN A 125 1.56 -23.48 3.73
N THR A 126 2.40 -22.45 3.69
CA THR A 126 3.43 -22.28 2.67
C THR A 126 4.82 -22.47 3.28
N LEU A 127 5.69 -23.13 2.53
CA LEU A 127 7.10 -23.22 2.86
C LEU A 127 7.80 -22.03 2.23
N GLU A 128 8.29 -21.11 3.04
CA GLU A 128 9.00 -19.92 2.58
C GLU A 128 10.47 -19.98 2.96
N ILE A 129 11.33 -19.37 2.15
CA ILE A 129 12.73 -19.15 2.52
C ILE A 129 12.75 -18.25 3.76
N ALA A 130 13.56 -18.61 4.75
CA ALA A 130 13.72 -17.78 5.94
C ALA A 130 14.24 -16.38 5.58
N PRO A 131 13.93 -15.33 6.36
CA PRO A 131 14.39 -13.96 6.08
C PRO A 131 15.90 -13.78 6.00
N SER A 132 16.67 -14.69 6.60
CA SER A 132 18.13 -14.76 6.50
C SER A 132 18.63 -15.19 5.12
N GLY A 133 17.74 -15.71 4.26
CA GLY A 133 18.13 -16.34 2.99
C GLY A 133 18.60 -17.79 3.12
N SER A 134 18.74 -18.30 4.35
CA SER A 134 19.16 -19.67 4.64
C SER A 134 18.03 -20.45 5.30
N GLY A 135 17.75 -21.68 4.79
CA GLY A 135 16.73 -22.55 5.34
C GLY A 135 15.27 -22.17 4.96
N TYR A 136 14.34 -22.98 5.47
CA TYR A 136 12.92 -22.82 5.21
C TYR A 136 12.11 -22.73 6.50
N ARG A 137 11.01 -21.98 6.45
CA ARG A 137 10.03 -21.92 7.54
C ARG A 137 8.62 -22.18 7.02
N LEU A 138 7.82 -22.86 7.81
CA LEU A 138 6.38 -22.94 7.58
C LEU A 138 5.72 -21.64 8.02
N LYS A 139 4.88 -21.11 7.14
CA LYS A 139 4.11 -19.90 7.38
C LYS A 139 2.65 -20.12 7.00
N GLN A 140 1.77 -19.77 7.90
CA GLN A 140 0.34 -19.73 7.60
C GLN A 140 0.00 -18.44 6.88
N THR A 141 -0.65 -18.55 5.73
CA THR A 141 -0.99 -17.38 4.91
C THR A 141 -2.44 -17.46 4.45
N PHE A 142 -3.18 -16.39 4.69
CA PHE A 142 -4.52 -16.19 4.16
C PHE A 142 -4.41 -15.69 2.72
N SER A 143 -4.42 -16.59 1.75
CA SER A 143 -4.04 -16.25 0.37
C SER A 143 -4.87 -16.93 -0.71
N LYS A 144 -5.77 -17.84 -0.35
CA LYS A 144 -6.55 -18.59 -1.33
C LYS A 144 -8.02 -18.29 -1.20
N PHE A 145 -8.63 -17.84 -2.30
CA PHE A 145 -10.07 -17.66 -2.37
C PHE A 145 -10.79 -19.01 -2.56
N LYS A 146 -11.88 -19.18 -1.84
CA LYS A 146 -12.87 -20.25 -2.07
C LYS A 146 -14.25 -19.66 -2.34
N ASN A 147 -15.18 -20.48 -2.82
CA ASN A 147 -16.51 -20.01 -3.24
C ASN A 147 -16.47 -18.81 -4.20
N VAL A 148 -15.49 -18.80 -5.09
CA VAL A 148 -15.17 -17.66 -5.97
C VAL A 148 -16.39 -17.22 -6.78
N LYS A 149 -17.23 -18.14 -7.25
CA LYS A 149 -18.46 -17.81 -8.01
C LYS A 149 -19.43 -16.96 -7.18
N ALA A 150 -19.67 -17.35 -5.93
CA ALA A 150 -20.54 -16.61 -5.02
C ALA A 150 -19.95 -15.24 -4.67
N LEU A 151 -18.64 -15.17 -4.41
CA LEU A 151 -17.96 -13.91 -4.15
C LEU A 151 -18.02 -12.97 -5.37
N GLN A 152 -17.82 -13.49 -6.58
CA GLN A 152 -17.95 -12.72 -7.81
C GLN A 152 -19.38 -12.20 -8.03
N GLN A 153 -20.40 -13.01 -7.74
CA GLN A 153 -21.79 -12.57 -7.82
C GLN A 153 -22.07 -11.43 -6.84
N LEU A 154 -21.63 -11.56 -5.58
CA LEU A 154 -21.75 -10.49 -4.58
C LEU A 154 -20.99 -9.23 -5.04
N PHE A 155 -19.80 -9.37 -5.56
CA PHE A 155 -19.01 -8.23 -6.04
C PHE A 155 -19.70 -7.53 -7.21
N ARG A 156 -20.17 -8.27 -8.20
CA ARG A 156 -20.88 -7.71 -9.36
C ARG A 156 -22.21 -7.06 -9.03
N SER A 157 -22.83 -7.36 -7.88
CA SER A 157 -24.09 -6.75 -7.49
C SER A 157 -23.98 -5.26 -7.13
N PHE A 158 -22.77 -4.77 -6.83
CA PHE A 158 -22.53 -3.37 -6.46
C PHE A 158 -21.40 -2.72 -7.25
N THR A 159 -20.77 -3.44 -8.20
CA THR A 159 -19.66 -2.91 -9.00
C THR A 159 -19.98 -2.96 -10.49
N ASP A 160 -19.53 -1.93 -11.18
CA ASP A 160 -19.38 -1.92 -12.61
C ASP A 160 -17.90 -2.04 -12.96
N VAL A 161 -17.53 -2.97 -13.84
CA VAL A 161 -16.15 -3.27 -14.21
C VAL A 161 -15.96 -3.05 -15.71
N MET A 162 -15.17 -2.03 -16.04
CA MET A 162 -14.83 -1.71 -17.41
C MET A 162 -13.37 -2.04 -17.68
N THR A 163 -13.12 -3.11 -18.43
CA THR A 163 -11.75 -3.54 -18.83
C THR A 163 -11.35 -2.99 -20.19
N ASP A 164 -12.32 -2.82 -21.08
CA ASP A 164 -12.11 -2.28 -22.41
C ASP A 164 -12.94 -1.01 -22.61
N ILE A 165 -12.28 0.10 -22.91
CA ILE A 165 -12.95 1.36 -23.20
C ILE A 165 -13.11 1.49 -24.71
N PRO A 166 -14.34 1.43 -25.27
CA PRO A 166 -14.57 1.56 -26.69
C PRO A 166 -14.01 2.89 -27.21
N GLY A 167 -13.18 2.81 -28.26
CA GLY A 167 -12.59 4.00 -28.89
C GLY A 167 -11.28 4.49 -28.26
N LEU A 168 -10.86 3.98 -27.10
CA LEU A 168 -9.57 4.31 -26.51
C LEU A 168 -8.45 3.52 -27.21
N LYS A 169 -7.63 4.23 -27.99
CA LYS A 169 -6.44 3.65 -28.61
C LYS A 169 -5.27 3.67 -27.62
N ILE A 170 -5.05 2.58 -26.91
CA ILE A 170 -3.88 2.45 -26.03
C ILE A 170 -2.66 2.17 -26.91
N PRO A 171 -1.57 2.97 -26.82
CA PRO A 171 -0.33 2.71 -27.54
C PRO A 171 0.23 1.34 -27.17
N LYS A 172 0.63 0.58 -28.17
CA LYS A 172 1.31 -0.71 -27.92
C LYS A 172 2.76 -0.46 -27.52
N MET A 173 3.26 -1.28 -26.59
CA MET A 173 4.67 -1.23 -26.24
C MET A 173 5.55 -1.53 -27.45
N LYS A 174 6.62 -0.76 -27.63
CA LYS A 174 7.67 -1.01 -28.63
C LYS A 174 8.25 -2.42 -28.40
N GLY A 175 8.21 -3.28 -29.41
CA GLY A 175 8.65 -4.67 -29.29
C GLY A 175 7.68 -5.64 -28.60
N GLY A 176 6.46 -5.18 -28.19
CA GLY A 176 5.36 -6.03 -27.68
C GLY A 176 5.53 -6.57 -26.27
N LYS A 177 6.66 -6.32 -25.59
CA LYS A 177 6.95 -6.79 -24.22
C LYS A 177 7.85 -5.84 -23.45
N VAL A 178 7.79 -5.94 -22.13
CA VAL A 178 8.67 -5.20 -21.21
C VAL A 178 10.13 -5.60 -21.45
N GLN A 179 11.02 -4.60 -21.49
CA GLN A 179 12.47 -4.83 -21.52
C GLN A 179 12.99 -4.86 -20.08
N ILE A 180 13.66 -5.95 -19.72
CA ILE A 180 14.31 -6.11 -18.41
C ILE A 180 15.79 -5.76 -18.59
N VAL A 181 16.27 -4.81 -17.79
CA VAL A 181 17.67 -4.45 -17.72
C VAL A 181 18.27 -5.04 -16.45
N GLU A 182 19.08 -6.05 -16.61
CA GLU A 182 19.81 -6.69 -15.49
C GLU A 182 21.05 -5.88 -15.17
N CYS A 183 21.32 -5.70 -13.86
CA CYS A 183 22.46 -4.99 -13.35
C CYS A 183 23.28 -5.92 -12.45
N GLU A 184 24.57 -5.96 -12.65
CA GLU A 184 25.47 -6.74 -11.81
C GLU A 184 25.64 -6.08 -10.44
N GLN A 185 25.75 -6.90 -9.39
CA GLN A 185 26.04 -6.41 -8.06
C GLN A 185 27.52 -6.06 -7.92
N GLY A 186 27.81 -4.86 -7.44
CA GLY A 186 29.14 -4.45 -7.05
C GLY A 186 29.65 -5.20 -5.81
N GLU A 187 30.95 -5.13 -5.55
CA GLU A 187 31.56 -5.81 -4.40
C GLU A 187 31.01 -5.32 -3.06
N PHE A 188 30.84 -4.01 -2.91
CA PHE A 188 30.24 -3.44 -1.70
C PHE A 188 28.81 -3.97 -1.47
N GLN A 189 28.00 -4.05 -2.53
CA GLN A 189 26.63 -4.57 -2.41
C GLN A 189 26.62 -6.03 -1.96
N LYS A 190 27.51 -6.87 -2.51
CA LYS A 190 27.62 -8.30 -2.12
C LYS A 190 27.97 -8.44 -0.65
N ASN A 191 29.02 -7.75 -0.19
CA ASN A 191 29.46 -7.78 1.20
C ASN A 191 28.39 -7.26 2.16
N TYR A 192 27.68 -6.19 1.78
CA TYR A 192 26.61 -5.64 2.60
C TYR A 192 25.39 -6.57 2.67
N MET A 193 25.07 -7.28 1.58
CA MET A 193 24.00 -8.28 1.59
C MET A 193 24.32 -9.47 2.52
N GLU A 194 25.58 -9.91 2.57
CA GLU A 194 26.03 -10.94 3.53
C GLU A 194 25.88 -10.44 4.97
N ASP A 195 26.23 -9.19 5.24
CA ASP A 195 26.03 -8.59 6.56
C ASP A 195 24.54 -8.51 6.93
N LEU A 196 23.69 -8.10 6.01
CA LEU A 196 22.24 -8.13 6.25
C LEU A 196 21.69 -9.54 6.55
N ALA A 197 22.22 -10.56 5.88
CA ALA A 197 21.85 -11.95 6.15
C ALA A 197 22.25 -12.36 7.59
N LYS A 198 23.47 -12.05 8.02
CA LYS A 198 23.95 -12.28 9.40
C LYS A 198 23.10 -11.53 10.43
N ARG A 199 22.78 -10.26 10.18
CA ARG A 199 21.89 -9.47 11.03
C ARG A 199 20.51 -10.12 11.15
N ALA A 200 19.93 -10.61 10.04
CA ALA A 200 18.63 -11.27 10.03
C ALA A 200 18.63 -12.60 10.82
N GLU A 201 19.72 -13.35 10.79
CA GLU A 201 19.87 -14.57 11.60
C GLU A 201 19.88 -14.25 13.11
N ASN A 202 20.57 -13.19 13.49
CA ASN A 202 20.80 -12.80 14.87
C ASN A 202 19.71 -11.86 15.44
N VAL A 203 18.74 -11.44 14.65
CA VAL A 203 17.76 -10.40 15.02
C VAL A 203 16.96 -10.70 16.27
N LYS A 204 16.76 -11.99 16.62
CA LYS A 204 16.04 -12.39 17.83
C LYS A 204 16.85 -12.24 19.11
N SER A 205 18.17 -12.14 19.01
CA SER A 205 19.10 -12.00 20.13
C SER A 205 19.53 -10.56 20.39
N VAL A 206 19.07 -9.61 19.57
CA VAL A 206 19.40 -8.17 19.65
C VAL A 206 18.17 -7.41 20.13
N ASP A 207 18.40 -6.32 20.88
CA ASP A 207 17.30 -5.44 21.29
C ASP A 207 16.59 -4.84 20.06
N PRO A 208 15.26 -4.91 19.96
CA PRO A 208 14.52 -4.38 18.81
C PRO A 208 14.72 -2.88 18.54
N SER A 209 15.19 -2.10 19.51
CA SER A 209 15.55 -0.69 19.33
C SER A 209 16.89 -0.52 18.61
N GLU A 210 17.82 -1.45 18.81
CA GLU A 210 19.13 -1.45 18.16
C GLU A 210 19.03 -1.98 16.74
N ASP A 211 18.45 -3.18 16.54
CA ASP A 211 18.21 -3.76 15.21
C ASP A 211 16.91 -4.58 15.17
N ASN A 212 16.28 -4.60 14.01
CA ASN A 212 15.03 -5.35 13.79
C ASN A 212 14.81 -5.61 12.30
N MET A 213 13.90 -6.55 11.98
CA MET A 213 13.60 -6.92 10.58
C MET A 213 13.16 -5.73 9.71
N LEU A 214 12.55 -4.70 10.28
CA LEU A 214 12.14 -3.51 9.53
C LEU A 214 13.36 -2.69 9.08
N LYS A 215 14.34 -2.49 9.98
CA LYS A 215 15.62 -1.83 9.65
C LYS A 215 16.37 -2.64 8.60
N ILE A 216 16.54 -3.95 8.80
CA ILE A 216 17.26 -4.85 7.89
C ILE A 216 16.60 -4.82 6.49
N THR A 217 15.26 -4.92 6.42
CA THR A 217 14.53 -4.83 5.14
C THR A 217 14.67 -3.46 4.49
N SER A 218 14.63 -2.38 5.28
CA SER A 218 14.83 -1.02 4.78
C SER A 218 16.23 -0.84 4.18
N ASP A 219 17.26 -1.34 4.87
CA ASP A 219 18.64 -1.26 4.40
C ASP A 219 18.85 -2.14 3.15
N GLY A 220 18.23 -3.33 3.10
CA GLY A 220 18.21 -4.17 1.91
C GLY A 220 17.57 -3.47 0.70
N ARG A 221 16.49 -2.73 0.91
CA ARG A 221 15.90 -1.90 -0.15
C ARG A 221 16.83 -0.79 -0.59
N LYS A 222 17.47 -0.05 0.32
CA LYS A 222 18.41 1.02 0.00
C LYS A 222 19.58 0.52 -0.82
N ILE A 223 20.26 -0.56 -0.35
CA ILE A 223 21.43 -1.10 -1.06
C ILE A 223 21.05 -1.64 -2.44
N SER A 224 19.83 -2.13 -2.62
CA SER A 224 19.34 -2.60 -3.93
C SER A 224 19.17 -1.48 -4.94
N TYR A 225 19.02 -0.24 -4.50
CA TYR A 225 18.99 0.94 -5.38
C TYR A 225 20.39 1.45 -5.68
N SER A 226 21.17 1.76 -4.65
CA SER A 226 22.53 2.27 -4.77
C SER A 226 23.28 2.15 -3.45
N GLN A 227 24.57 1.79 -3.52
CA GLN A 227 25.48 1.77 -2.37
C GLN A 227 25.55 3.14 -1.66
N ARG A 228 25.36 4.24 -2.38
CA ARG A 228 25.35 5.59 -1.81
C ARG A 228 24.16 5.90 -0.92
N MET A 229 23.12 5.09 -0.94
CA MET A 229 22.01 5.20 0.02
C MET A 229 22.36 4.62 1.39
N ILE A 230 23.41 3.80 1.46
CA ILE A 230 24.00 3.26 2.69
C ILE A 230 25.18 4.12 3.11
N GLU A 231 26.11 4.34 2.19
CA GLU A 231 27.34 5.10 2.44
C GLU A 231 27.49 6.20 1.36
N PRO A 232 27.08 7.45 1.66
CA PRO A 232 27.05 8.54 0.69
C PRO A 232 28.40 8.92 0.09
N SER A 233 29.51 8.58 0.76
CA SER A 233 30.88 8.87 0.31
C SER A 233 31.34 7.97 -0.83
N LEU A 234 30.69 6.83 -1.06
CA LEU A 234 31.08 5.90 -2.11
C LEU A 234 30.83 6.48 -3.53
N PRO A 235 31.61 6.05 -4.52
CA PRO A 235 31.42 6.49 -5.90
C PRO A 235 30.11 5.97 -6.49
N TYR A 236 29.67 6.56 -7.60
CA TYR A 236 28.59 6.00 -8.41
C TYR A 236 29.03 4.70 -9.08
N GLU A 237 28.15 3.69 -9.04
CA GLU A 237 28.37 2.44 -9.77
C GLU A 237 27.83 2.56 -11.19
N GLU A 238 28.71 2.47 -12.19
CA GLU A 238 28.29 2.48 -13.60
C GLU A 238 27.51 1.23 -14.01
N SER A 239 27.71 0.10 -13.32
CA SER A 239 26.90 -1.11 -13.48
C SER A 239 25.57 -1.05 -12.73
N GLY A 240 25.38 -0.07 -11.84
CA GLY A 240 24.23 0.03 -10.94
C GLY A 240 22.93 0.45 -11.63
N LYS A 241 21.80 0.10 -11.00
CA LYS A 241 20.43 0.35 -11.53
C LYS A 241 20.17 1.81 -11.85
N ILE A 242 20.61 2.73 -10.98
CA ILE A 242 20.37 4.17 -11.18
C ILE A 242 21.13 4.67 -12.39
N TYR A 243 22.40 4.27 -12.54
CA TYR A 243 23.22 4.65 -13.69
C TYR A 243 22.61 4.14 -15.01
N LYS A 244 22.24 2.86 -15.06
CA LYS A 244 21.60 2.25 -16.24
C LYS A 244 20.24 2.88 -16.55
N CYS A 245 19.46 3.24 -15.52
CA CYS A 245 18.23 3.99 -15.72
C CYS A 245 18.51 5.37 -16.37
N CYS A 246 19.49 6.10 -15.88
CA CYS A 246 19.88 7.39 -16.45
C CYS A 246 20.36 7.27 -17.90
N GLU A 247 21.18 6.25 -18.22
CA GLU A 247 21.60 5.98 -19.61
C GLU A 247 20.40 5.75 -20.54
N ASN A 248 19.45 4.90 -20.10
CA ASN A 248 18.24 4.62 -20.88
C ASN A 248 17.38 5.87 -21.06
N VAL A 249 17.19 6.67 -20.01
CA VAL A 249 16.45 7.94 -20.08
C VAL A 249 17.10 8.90 -21.06
N LEU A 250 18.43 9.04 -21.02
CA LEU A 250 19.16 9.91 -21.96
C LEU A 250 19.08 9.40 -23.39
N THR A 251 19.13 8.10 -23.60
CA THR A 251 19.00 7.49 -24.93
C THR A 251 17.62 7.79 -25.52
N VAL A 252 16.55 7.49 -24.76
CA VAL A 252 15.16 7.78 -25.21
C VAL A 252 14.93 9.28 -25.40
N TYR A 253 15.50 10.13 -24.54
CA TYR A 253 15.43 11.58 -24.69
C TYR A 253 16.02 12.05 -26.03
N ARG A 254 17.21 11.53 -26.38
CA ARG A 254 17.87 11.86 -27.65
C ARG A 254 17.09 11.34 -28.86
N GLU A 255 16.63 10.11 -28.81
CA GLU A 255 15.85 9.48 -29.87
C GLU A 255 14.50 10.19 -30.11
N SER A 256 13.83 10.63 -29.05
CA SER A 256 12.52 11.29 -29.11
C SER A 256 12.57 12.83 -29.21
N ASN A 257 13.76 13.41 -29.36
CA ASN A 257 13.92 14.87 -29.35
C ASN A 257 13.13 15.58 -30.45
N ALA A 258 13.02 14.98 -31.63
CA ALA A 258 12.25 15.54 -32.74
C ALA A 258 10.74 15.61 -32.46
N THR A 259 10.20 14.66 -31.71
CA THR A 259 8.77 14.55 -31.37
C THR A 259 8.46 15.12 -29.98
N LYS A 260 9.47 15.57 -29.23
CA LYS A 260 9.34 16.06 -27.84
C LYS A 260 8.64 15.04 -26.92
N GLY A 261 9.01 13.77 -27.07
CA GLY A 261 8.47 12.67 -26.28
C GLY A 261 8.67 12.88 -24.78
N THR A 262 7.70 12.45 -23.97
CA THR A 262 7.76 12.48 -22.51
C THR A 262 8.12 11.11 -21.97
N GLN A 263 8.77 11.08 -20.80
CA GLN A 263 9.14 9.86 -20.10
C GLN A 263 8.63 9.92 -18.66
N MET A 264 8.14 8.80 -18.14
CA MET A 264 7.80 8.65 -16.73
C MET A 264 8.74 7.65 -16.06
N ILE A 265 9.29 8.04 -14.91
CA ILE A 265 10.15 7.21 -14.09
C ILE A 265 9.40 6.95 -12.77
N PHE A 266 9.13 5.68 -12.49
CA PHE A 266 8.52 5.26 -11.22
C PHE A 266 9.62 4.85 -10.25
N CYS A 267 9.70 5.56 -9.11
CA CYS A 267 10.69 5.33 -8.08
C CYS A 267 10.07 5.49 -6.70
N ASP A 268 10.06 4.45 -5.89
CA ASP A 268 9.44 4.45 -4.54
C ASP A 268 10.38 4.95 -3.47
N MET A 269 11.68 5.08 -3.75
CA MET A 269 12.69 5.51 -2.79
C MET A 269 13.42 6.75 -3.29
N ALA A 270 13.97 7.50 -2.34
CA ALA A 270 14.74 8.70 -2.64
C ALA A 270 13.97 9.77 -3.43
N THR A 271 12.65 9.79 -3.32
CA THR A 271 11.87 10.90 -3.88
C THR A 271 12.25 12.21 -3.20
N PRO A 272 12.40 13.32 -3.95
CA PRO A 272 12.69 14.62 -3.37
C PRO A 272 11.65 14.99 -2.32
N LYS A 273 12.08 15.24 -1.09
CA LYS A 273 11.21 15.83 -0.09
C LYS A 273 11.06 17.30 -0.45
N GLY A 274 9.83 17.80 -0.58
CA GLY A 274 9.59 19.23 -0.68
C GLY A 274 10.34 19.92 0.47
N LYS A 275 10.89 21.11 0.23
CA LYS A 275 11.56 21.88 1.28
C LYS A 275 10.57 22.00 2.45
N ALA A 276 10.85 21.29 3.55
CA ALA A 276 10.16 21.54 4.80
C ALA A 276 10.39 23.01 5.10
N ALA A 277 9.32 23.77 5.31
CA ALA A 277 9.42 25.14 5.80
C ALA A 277 10.33 25.10 7.03
N THR A 278 11.49 25.74 6.92
CA THR A 278 12.43 25.90 8.02
C THR A 278 11.65 26.65 9.08
N LYS A 279 11.24 25.98 10.16
CA LYS A 279 10.80 26.66 11.37
C LYS A 279 12.01 27.43 11.85
N THR A 280 12.01 28.72 11.57
CA THR A 280 12.91 29.67 12.20
C THR A 280 12.53 29.70 13.67
N THR A 281 13.22 28.96 14.50
CA THR A 281 13.31 29.21 15.93
C THR A 281 14.09 30.51 16.07
N THR A 282 13.39 31.61 16.15
CA THR A 282 13.96 32.83 16.74
C THR A 282 13.93 32.62 18.25
N ASP A 283 15.03 32.07 18.75
CA ASP A 283 15.41 32.27 20.15
C ASP A 283 15.74 33.75 20.30
N THR A 284 14.86 34.52 20.92
CA THR A 284 15.20 35.78 21.56
C THR A 284 15.15 35.51 23.06
N ASP A 285 16.24 35.01 23.58
CA ASP A 285 16.65 35.27 24.94
C ASP A 285 17.26 36.68 24.97
N THR A 286 16.63 37.60 25.68
CA THR A 286 17.30 38.72 26.35
C THR A 286 16.39 39.25 27.45
N ASP A 287 16.95 39.21 28.67
CA ASP A 287 16.67 39.87 29.94
C ASP A 287 15.48 39.39 30.74
#